data_c82e4b966dadaf5395d525bfc5385ae8
#
_entry.id   c82e4b966dadaf5395d525bfc5385ae8
#
_cell.length_a   1.000
_cell.length_b   1.000
_cell.length_c   1.000
_cell.angle_alpha   90.00
_cell.angle_beta   90.00
_cell.angle_gamma   90.00
#
_symmetry.space_group_name_H-M   'P 1'
#
loop_
_entity.id
_entity.type
_entity.pdbx_description
1 polymer ?
#
loop_
_entity_poly.entity_id
_entity_poly.type
_entity_poly.pdbx_seq_one_letter_code
_entity_poly.pdbx_strand_id
1 'polypeptide(L)'
;MRARGDPAAAAAAAPHVSIILPVHNAEPWLNECLESVLQQDFEGSMELSVFNDASKDKSMTIIEKWKVKLEGSGIPVVIGGHASPSPRGVGYSKNQAIAQSSGSYLCFLDSDDVMMPQRVRLQLEAAAQHPTSVFTSNGPTVIMPTWFCSRAWFSHVGPFDEGGQGVPEDLLFFYNHLRKGGGVVRVDQSLLLYRYHPDAATHSVLETTIWTHRVRFLEERVLPHWAAFTIWNAGRQGRRLYRSLAAGTRRKVVAFCDVDENKIRKGFYCHEDSQERPKPRVPILHFRAARPPFVICVKLDLTGGAFENNLRSLHLQEGRDFLHFS
;
A
#
# COMPACT_ATOMS: atom_id res chain seq x y z
N MET A 1 -30.76 -27.57 51.10
CA MET A 1 -30.30 -27.77 49.71
C MET A 1 -29.83 -26.42 49.18
N ARG A 2 -28.52 -26.24 49.05
CA ARG A 2 -27.94 -25.01 48.43
C ARG A 2 -27.62 -25.37 47.00
N ALA A 3 -28.23 -24.70 46.04
CA ALA A 3 -27.92 -24.78 44.64
C ALA A 3 -26.52 -24.20 44.41
N ARG A 4 -25.64 -25.00 43.83
CA ARG A 4 -24.35 -24.53 43.33
C ARG A 4 -24.61 -23.78 42.06
N GLY A 5 -24.32 -22.47 42.07
CA GLY A 5 -24.26 -21.68 40.83
C GLY A 5 -23.10 -22.17 39.97
N ASP A 6 -23.38 -22.41 38.70
CA ASP A 6 -22.36 -22.64 37.68
C ASP A 6 -21.45 -21.39 37.59
N PRO A 7 -20.12 -21.58 37.50
CA PRO A 7 -19.25 -20.47 37.20
C PRO A 7 -19.51 -20.04 35.75
N ALA A 8 -20.09 -18.85 35.57
CA ALA A 8 -20.20 -18.21 34.27
C ALA A 8 -18.81 -18.27 33.58
N ALA A 9 -18.77 -18.90 32.40
CA ALA A 9 -17.60 -18.90 31.57
C ALA A 9 -17.22 -17.45 31.35
N ALA A 10 -16.08 -17.05 31.91
CA ALA A 10 -15.52 -15.72 31.65
C ALA A 10 -15.33 -15.60 30.14
N ALA A 11 -16.05 -14.69 29.51
CA ALA A 11 -15.85 -14.40 28.10
C ALA A 11 -14.37 -14.04 27.92
N ALA A 12 -13.66 -14.82 27.11
CA ALA A 12 -12.26 -14.57 26.82
C ALA A 12 -12.13 -13.12 26.31
N ALA A 13 -11.22 -12.34 26.90
CA ALA A 13 -10.98 -10.97 26.45
C ALA A 13 -10.62 -10.99 24.95
N ALA A 14 -11.13 -10.03 24.18
CA ALA A 14 -10.82 -9.91 22.77
C ALA A 14 -9.29 -9.81 22.56
N PRO A 15 -8.71 -10.45 21.54
CA PRO A 15 -7.29 -10.42 21.29
C PRO A 15 -6.80 -8.99 21.01
N HIS A 16 -5.54 -8.74 21.32
CA HIS A 16 -4.93 -7.45 21.00
C HIS A 16 -4.78 -7.26 19.50
N VAL A 17 -4.31 -8.30 18.79
CA VAL A 17 -3.97 -8.23 17.37
C VAL A 17 -4.69 -9.34 16.60
N SER A 18 -5.32 -8.98 15.48
CA SER A 18 -5.80 -9.91 14.47
C SER A 18 -4.84 -9.92 13.29
N ILE A 19 -4.27 -11.06 12.96
CA ILE A 19 -3.52 -11.27 11.71
C ILE A 19 -4.56 -11.57 10.62
N ILE A 20 -4.58 -10.76 9.58
CA ILE A 20 -5.57 -10.81 8.50
C ILE A 20 -4.95 -11.50 7.29
N LEU A 21 -5.44 -12.71 6.97
CA LEU A 21 -4.87 -13.59 5.97
C LEU A 21 -5.90 -13.96 4.89
N PRO A 22 -5.97 -13.23 3.76
CA PRO A 22 -6.72 -13.69 2.60
C PRO A 22 -5.99 -14.84 1.92
N VAL A 23 -6.73 -15.86 1.46
CA VAL A 23 -6.15 -17.05 0.82
C VAL A 23 -6.90 -17.38 -0.45
N HIS A 24 -6.19 -17.55 -1.56
CA HIS A 24 -6.68 -18.14 -2.80
C HIS A 24 -5.56 -18.91 -3.50
N ASN A 25 -5.70 -20.26 -3.61
CA ASN A 25 -4.75 -21.15 -4.26
C ASN A 25 -3.29 -20.92 -3.82
N ALA A 26 -3.05 -20.97 -2.51
CA ALA A 26 -1.74 -20.68 -1.90
C ALA A 26 -0.99 -21.95 -1.41
N GLU A 27 -1.39 -23.14 -1.87
CA GLU A 27 -0.79 -24.44 -1.44
C GLU A 27 0.75 -24.40 -1.37
N PRO A 28 1.51 -23.81 -2.34
CA PRO A 28 2.98 -23.85 -2.31
C PRO A 28 3.60 -23.04 -1.15
N TRP A 29 2.92 -22.01 -0.67
CA TRP A 29 3.49 -21.01 0.23
C TRP A 29 2.95 -21.07 1.65
N LEU A 30 1.75 -21.60 1.81
CA LEU A 30 0.93 -21.45 3.00
C LEU A 30 1.56 -22.09 4.26
N ASN A 31 2.35 -23.15 4.11
CA ASN A 31 3.05 -23.77 5.24
C ASN A 31 4.06 -22.82 5.89
N GLU A 32 4.91 -22.16 5.09
CA GLU A 32 5.90 -21.20 5.60
C GLU A 32 5.21 -19.96 6.18
N CYS A 33 4.16 -19.48 5.51
CA CYS A 33 3.36 -18.36 5.97
C CYS A 33 2.77 -18.64 7.36
N LEU A 34 2.08 -19.76 7.55
CA LEU A 34 1.43 -20.12 8.81
C LEU A 34 2.45 -20.48 9.91
N GLU A 35 3.59 -21.04 9.55
CA GLU A 35 4.68 -21.25 10.49
C GLU A 35 5.22 -19.93 11.05
N SER A 36 5.33 -18.90 10.21
CA SER A 36 5.79 -17.59 10.64
C SER A 36 4.84 -16.91 11.63
N VAL A 37 3.54 -17.20 11.56
CA VAL A 37 2.56 -16.75 12.56
C VAL A 37 2.82 -17.43 13.90
N LEU A 38 3.13 -18.71 13.90
CA LEU A 38 3.44 -19.46 15.12
C LEU A 38 4.74 -18.95 15.80
N GLN A 39 5.68 -18.48 15.00
CA GLN A 39 7.01 -18.04 15.46
C GLN A 39 7.06 -16.60 15.97
N GLN A 40 5.92 -15.89 16.10
CA GLN A 40 5.93 -14.52 16.61
C GLN A 40 6.37 -14.49 18.09
N ASP A 41 7.27 -13.56 18.42
CA ASP A 41 7.82 -13.35 19.78
C ASP A 41 6.90 -12.45 20.65
N PHE A 42 5.62 -12.43 20.36
CA PHE A 42 4.65 -11.54 21.00
C PHE A 42 3.98 -12.21 22.19
N GLU A 43 4.17 -11.68 23.39
CA GLU A 43 3.59 -12.20 24.64
C GLU A 43 2.11 -11.82 24.83
N GLY A 44 1.59 -10.88 24.04
CA GLY A 44 0.17 -10.49 24.08
C GLY A 44 -0.73 -11.49 23.35
N SER A 45 -2.04 -11.30 23.50
CA SER A 45 -3.02 -12.13 22.79
C SER A 45 -3.13 -11.75 21.30
N MET A 46 -3.05 -12.72 20.43
CA MET A 46 -3.29 -12.57 18.99
C MET A 46 -4.18 -13.68 18.46
N GLU A 47 -4.90 -13.42 17.39
CA GLU A 47 -5.67 -14.40 16.63
C GLU A 47 -5.26 -14.38 15.15
N LEU A 48 -5.47 -15.47 14.46
CA LEU A 48 -5.34 -15.56 13.00
C LEU A 48 -6.73 -15.61 12.37
N SER A 49 -7.04 -14.66 11.52
CA SER A 49 -8.29 -14.65 10.73
C SER A 49 -8.00 -14.94 9.28
N VAL A 50 -8.38 -16.15 8.85
CA VAL A 50 -8.19 -16.67 7.50
C VAL A 50 -9.49 -16.58 6.73
N PHE A 51 -9.47 -16.01 5.53
CA PHE A 51 -10.60 -16.08 4.62
C PHE A 51 -10.20 -16.76 3.32
N ASN A 52 -10.82 -17.93 3.04
CA ASN A 52 -10.58 -18.71 1.83
C ASN A 52 -11.49 -18.25 0.69
N ASP A 53 -10.91 -17.64 -0.33
CA ASP A 53 -11.60 -17.11 -1.51
C ASP A 53 -11.68 -18.16 -2.62
N ALA A 54 -12.48 -19.21 -2.39
CA ALA A 54 -12.74 -20.28 -3.35
C ALA A 54 -11.47 -21.01 -3.88
N SER A 55 -10.50 -21.31 -3.02
CA SER A 55 -9.34 -22.13 -3.41
C SER A 55 -9.78 -23.51 -3.91
N LYS A 56 -9.11 -23.99 -4.95
CA LYS A 56 -9.34 -25.31 -5.57
C LYS A 56 -8.20 -26.30 -5.38
N ASP A 57 -7.10 -25.82 -4.81
CA ASP A 57 -5.94 -26.60 -4.42
C ASP A 57 -6.06 -27.11 -2.95
N LYS A 58 -4.97 -27.58 -2.36
CA LYS A 58 -4.96 -28.08 -0.98
C LYS A 58 -4.87 -26.97 0.09
N SER A 59 -5.03 -25.70 -0.26
CA SER A 59 -4.95 -24.58 0.71
C SER A 59 -5.84 -24.82 1.92
N MET A 60 -7.09 -25.23 1.71
CA MET A 60 -8.03 -25.45 2.82
C MET A 60 -7.56 -26.58 3.76
N THR A 61 -7.08 -27.70 3.22
CA THR A 61 -6.52 -28.80 4.00
C THR A 61 -5.31 -28.36 4.84
N ILE A 62 -4.45 -27.50 4.28
CA ILE A 62 -3.30 -26.94 5.01
C ILE A 62 -3.78 -26.04 6.15
N ILE A 63 -4.74 -25.16 5.90
CA ILE A 63 -5.30 -24.26 6.91
C ILE A 63 -5.88 -25.05 8.08
N GLU A 64 -6.68 -26.07 7.82
CA GLU A 64 -7.29 -26.93 8.86
C GLU A 64 -6.24 -27.63 9.71
N LYS A 65 -5.18 -28.16 9.10
CA LYS A 65 -4.06 -28.76 9.80
C LYS A 65 -3.34 -27.75 10.70
N TRP A 66 -3.07 -26.55 10.19
CA TRP A 66 -2.40 -25.50 10.95
C TRP A 66 -3.28 -24.90 12.04
N LYS A 67 -4.60 -24.88 11.85
CA LYS A 67 -5.55 -24.47 12.90
C LYS A 67 -5.30 -25.26 14.18
N VAL A 68 -5.25 -26.58 14.10
CA VAL A 68 -5.00 -27.45 15.28
C VAL A 68 -3.68 -27.09 15.96
N LYS A 69 -2.63 -26.85 15.19
CA LYS A 69 -1.29 -26.51 15.73
C LYS A 69 -1.26 -25.14 16.38
N LEU A 70 -1.86 -24.11 15.74
CA LEU A 70 -1.90 -22.73 16.24
C LEU A 70 -2.77 -22.63 17.50
N GLU A 71 -3.96 -23.22 17.49
CA GLU A 71 -4.85 -23.24 18.66
C GLU A 71 -4.21 -23.99 19.84
N GLY A 72 -3.51 -25.10 19.58
CA GLY A 72 -2.71 -25.81 20.58
C GLY A 72 -1.58 -24.98 21.18
N SER A 73 -1.15 -23.93 20.51
CA SER A 73 -0.14 -22.96 20.97
C SER A 73 -0.76 -21.66 21.52
N GLY A 74 -2.09 -21.61 21.70
CA GLY A 74 -2.78 -20.47 22.27
C GLY A 74 -3.14 -19.34 21.27
N ILE A 75 -3.04 -19.61 19.96
CA ILE A 75 -3.42 -18.66 18.91
C ILE A 75 -4.76 -19.11 18.29
N PRO A 76 -5.91 -18.50 18.65
CA PRO A 76 -7.20 -18.79 18.04
C PRO A 76 -7.19 -18.59 16.53
N VAL A 77 -7.85 -19.48 15.79
CA VAL A 77 -7.94 -19.40 14.32
C VAL A 77 -9.40 -19.34 13.89
N VAL A 78 -9.77 -18.21 13.28
CA VAL A 78 -11.08 -18.02 12.65
C VAL A 78 -10.95 -18.29 11.16
N ILE A 79 -11.76 -19.22 10.63
CA ILE A 79 -11.75 -19.56 9.21
C ILE A 79 -13.08 -19.17 8.61
N GLY A 80 -13.04 -18.37 7.55
CA GLY A 80 -14.19 -18.00 6.72
C GLY A 80 -13.99 -18.41 5.28
N GLY A 81 -15.06 -18.30 4.53
CA GLY A 81 -15.10 -18.56 3.09
C GLY A 81 -16.50 -18.33 2.55
N HIS A 82 -16.72 -18.60 1.29
CA HIS A 82 -18.03 -18.43 0.64
C HIS A 82 -18.34 -19.59 -0.32
N ALA A 83 -19.62 -19.73 -0.66
CA ALA A 83 -20.11 -20.81 -1.53
C ALA A 83 -19.96 -20.50 -3.04
N SER A 84 -19.47 -19.32 -3.43
CA SER A 84 -19.24 -19.00 -4.84
C SER A 84 -18.18 -19.93 -5.43
N PRO A 85 -18.38 -20.46 -6.65
CA PRO A 85 -17.39 -21.31 -7.32
C PRO A 85 -16.16 -20.54 -7.83
N SER A 86 -16.24 -19.21 -7.87
CA SER A 86 -15.18 -18.33 -8.34
C SER A 86 -14.72 -17.37 -7.24
N PRO A 87 -13.44 -16.97 -7.23
CA PRO A 87 -12.93 -16.01 -6.27
C PRO A 87 -13.62 -14.64 -6.45
N ARG A 88 -13.76 -13.91 -5.35
CA ARG A 88 -14.34 -12.57 -5.31
C ARG A 88 -13.26 -11.47 -5.24
N GLY A 89 -12.02 -11.87 -5.05
CA GLY A 89 -10.86 -11.00 -5.06
C GLY A 89 -10.31 -10.65 -3.67
N VAL A 90 -9.08 -10.18 -3.68
CA VAL A 90 -8.29 -9.98 -2.45
C VAL A 90 -8.89 -8.91 -1.54
N GLY A 91 -9.47 -7.82 -2.09
CA GLY A 91 -10.13 -6.78 -1.29
C GLY A 91 -11.34 -7.32 -0.53
N TYR A 92 -12.20 -8.10 -1.20
CA TYR A 92 -13.31 -8.79 -0.55
C TYR A 92 -12.81 -9.73 0.56
N SER A 93 -11.82 -10.54 0.27
CA SER A 93 -11.28 -11.53 1.21
C SER A 93 -10.69 -10.87 2.45
N LYS A 94 -9.96 -9.77 2.30
CA LYS A 94 -9.46 -8.95 3.40
C LYS A 94 -10.59 -8.38 4.25
N ASN A 95 -11.62 -7.81 3.62
CA ASN A 95 -12.77 -7.26 4.33
C ASN A 95 -13.50 -8.33 5.15
N GLN A 96 -13.70 -9.52 4.59
CA GLN A 96 -14.33 -10.63 5.31
C GLN A 96 -13.45 -11.15 6.47
N ALA A 97 -12.14 -11.28 6.25
CA ALA A 97 -11.20 -11.67 7.30
C ALA A 97 -11.20 -10.65 8.46
N ILE A 98 -11.32 -9.36 8.16
CA ILE A 98 -11.43 -8.31 9.17
C ILE A 98 -12.79 -8.39 9.89
N ALA A 99 -13.88 -8.58 9.16
CA ALA A 99 -15.23 -8.63 9.71
C ALA A 99 -15.44 -9.79 10.70
N GLN A 100 -14.83 -10.95 10.44
CA GLN A 100 -14.91 -12.12 11.31
C GLN A 100 -13.92 -12.09 12.48
N SER A 101 -12.96 -11.16 12.49
CA SER A 101 -11.92 -11.01 13.53
C SER A 101 -12.33 -9.99 14.59
N SER A 102 -11.67 -10.02 15.77
CA SER A 102 -12.09 -9.24 16.95
C SER A 102 -10.99 -8.36 17.56
N GLY A 103 -9.73 -8.50 17.15
CA GLY A 103 -8.60 -7.77 17.71
C GLY A 103 -8.67 -6.26 17.52
N SER A 104 -8.11 -5.53 18.48
CA SER A 104 -8.06 -4.06 18.47
C SER A 104 -7.13 -3.50 17.40
N TYR A 105 -6.15 -4.28 16.98
CA TYR A 105 -5.21 -3.96 15.90
C TYR A 105 -5.28 -5.01 14.79
N LEU A 106 -5.00 -4.58 13.57
CA LEU A 106 -4.99 -5.40 12.35
C LEU A 106 -3.56 -5.48 11.81
N CYS A 107 -3.04 -6.71 11.66
CA CYS A 107 -1.77 -7.01 11.03
C CYS A 107 -2.04 -7.70 9.70
N PHE A 108 -1.70 -7.07 8.57
CA PHE A 108 -1.95 -7.64 7.26
C PHE A 108 -0.83 -8.60 6.84
N LEU A 109 -1.22 -9.74 6.29
CA LEU A 109 -0.30 -10.78 5.82
C LEU A 109 -0.88 -11.42 4.56
N ASP A 110 -0.13 -11.43 3.48
CA ASP A 110 -0.50 -12.18 2.28
C ASP A 110 -0.04 -13.65 2.41
N SER A 111 -0.78 -14.57 1.79
CA SER A 111 -0.59 -16.01 1.98
C SER A 111 0.68 -16.61 1.38
N ASP A 112 1.40 -15.82 0.59
CA ASP A 112 2.68 -16.12 -0.03
C ASP A 112 3.88 -15.47 0.67
N ASP A 113 3.65 -14.67 1.72
CA ASP A 113 4.68 -13.97 2.49
C ASP A 113 5.03 -14.64 3.82
N VAL A 114 6.16 -14.23 4.40
CA VAL A 114 6.67 -14.75 5.68
C VAL A 114 6.96 -13.61 6.65
N MET A 115 6.33 -13.64 7.83
CA MET A 115 6.56 -12.68 8.91
C MET A 115 7.88 -12.96 9.63
N MET A 116 8.66 -11.91 9.95
CA MET A 116 9.77 -12.08 10.90
C MET A 116 9.24 -12.19 12.34
N PRO A 117 9.93 -12.90 13.23
CA PRO A 117 9.42 -13.18 14.59
C PRO A 117 9.03 -11.93 15.38
N GLN A 118 9.71 -10.81 15.18
CA GLN A 118 9.49 -9.57 15.94
C GLN A 118 8.38 -8.69 15.38
N ARG A 119 7.71 -9.09 14.29
CA ARG A 119 6.84 -8.21 13.53
C ARG A 119 5.68 -7.65 14.35
N VAL A 120 4.88 -8.53 14.95
CA VAL A 120 3.69 -8.11 15.70
C VAL A 120 4.07 -7.20 16.86
N ARG A 121 5.08 -7.56 17.65
CA ARG A 121 5.54 -6.79 18.79
C ARG A 121 6.01 -5.39 18.40
N LEU A 122 6.95 -5.28 17.47
CA LEU A 122 7.53 -3.99 17.08
C LEU A 122 6.52 -3.06 16.38
N GLN A 123 5.62 -3.62 15.54
CA GLN A 123 4.58 -2.81 14.91
C GLN A 123 3.52 -2.35 15.91
N LEU A 124 3.16 -3.17 16.90
CA LEU A 124 2.25 -2.76 17.97
C LEU A 124 2.87 -1.67 18.86
N GLU A 125 4.14 -1.81 19.25
CA GLU A 125 4.88 -0.78 20.01
C GLU A 125 4.88 0.56 19.26
N ALA A 126 5.18 0.55 17.96
CA ALA A 126 5.16 1.75 17.14
C ALA A 126 3.74 2.34 17.02
N ALA A 127 2.72 1.50 16.80
CA ALA A 127 1.33 1.94 16.70
C ALA A 127 0.79 2.52 18.01
N ALA A 128 1.20 1.99 19.18
CA ALA A 128 0.81 2.49 20.49
C ALA A 128 1.35 3.91 20.77
N GLN A 129 2.49 4.26 20.20
CA GLN A 129 3.05 5.62 20.30
C GLN A 129 2.34 6.62 19.36
N HIS A 130 1.58 6.11 18.37
CA HIS A 130 0.85 6.89 17.39
C HIS A 130 -0.61 6.40 17.31
N PRO A 131 -1.43 6.60 18.35
CA PRO A 131 -2.69 5.88 18.57
C PRO A 131 -3.79 6.16 17.53
N THR A 132 -3.67 7.19 16.75
CA THR A 132 -4.68 7.57 15.75
C THR A 132 -4.07 7.82 14.39
N SER A 133 -4.72 7.33 13.34
CA SER A 133 -4.43 7.70 11.95
C SER A 133 -3.09 7.26 11.34
N VAL A 134 -2.46 6.18 11.83
CA VAL A 134 -1.14 5.77 11.33
C VAL A 134 -1.11 4.30 10.91
N PHE A 135 -0.52 4.03 9.74
CA PHE A 135 -0.03 2.70 9.39
C PHE A 135 1.45 2.58 9.78
N THR A 136 1.79 1.51 10.47
CA THR A 136 3.20 1.14 10.62
C THR A 136 3.59 0.22 9.45
N SER A 137 4.71 0.51 8.81
CA SER A 137 5.27 -0.27 7.71
C SER A 137 6.75 -0.52 7.97
N ASN A 138 7.30 -1.56 7.39
CA ASN A 138 8.69 -1.97 7.61
C ASN A 138 9.52 -2.02 6.32
N GLY A 139 8.98 -1.56 5.20
CA GLY A 139 9.66 -1.58 3.91
C GLY A 139 10.22 -0.22 3.48
N PRO A 140 11.02 -0.19 2.42
CA PRO A 140 11.45 1.06 1.77
C PRO A 140 10.27 1.76 1.09
N THR A 141 9.22 1.03 0.79
CA THR A 141 7.94 1.50 0.25
C THR A 141 6.80 1.02 1.14
N VAL A 142 5.65 1.69 1.07
CA VAL A 142 4.47 1.37 1.89
C VAL A 142 3.63 0.30 1.21
N ILE A 143 4.20 -0.90 1.02
CA ILE A 143 3.47 -2.03 0.41
C ILE A 143 2.49 -2.67 1.39
N MET A 144 1.35 -3.12 0.88
CA MET A 144 0.20 -3.53 1.68
C MET A 144 0.50 -4.65 2.71
N PRO A 145 1.20 -5.76 2.37
CA PRO A 145 1.42 -6.83 3.35
C PRO A 145 2.31 -6.44 4.53
N THR A 146 2.89 -5.22 4.51
CA THR A 146 3.64 -4.67 5.66
C THR A 146 2.78 -3.85 6.60
N TRP A 147 1.51 -3.58 6.28
CA TRP A 147 0.68 -2.67 7.06
C TRP A 147 0.23 -3.28 8.39
N PHE A 148 0.16 -2.38 9.37
CA PHE A 148 -0.38 -2.63 10.69
C PHE A 148 -1.09 -1.35 11.17
N CYS A 149 -2.31 -1.46 11.65
CA CYS A 149 -3.07 -0.28 12.12
C CYS A 149 -4.10 -0.66 13.19
N SER A 150 -4.63 0.33 13.91
CA SER A 150 -5.76 0.09 14.78
C SER A 150 -7.03 -0.23 13.97
N ARG A 151 -7.87 -1.13 14.49
CA ARG A 151 -9.19 -1.43 13.89
C ARG A 151 -10.08 -0.21 13.80
N ALA A 152 -10.03 0.67 14.80
CA ALA A 152 -10.80 1.91 14.79
C ALA A 152 -10.41 2.81 13.62
N TRP A 153 -9.11 2.91 13.32
CA TRP A 153 -8.64 3.67 12.17
C TRP A 153 -9.04 3.02 10.84
N PHE A 154 -8.89 1.70 10.72
CA PHE A 154 -9.37 0.97 9.54
C PHE A 154 -10.86 1.25 9.29
N SER A 155 -11.70 1.12 10.33
CA SER A 155 -13.14 1.38 10.23
C SER A 155 -13.45 2.83 9.83
N HIS A 156 -12.64 3.78 10.29
CA HIS A 156 -12.76 5.19 9.89
C HIS A 156 -12.39 5.40 8.41
N VAL A 157 -11.34 4.74 7.92
CA VAL A 157 -10.94 4.82 6.49
C VAL A 157 -12.01 4.21 5.59
N GLY A 158 -12.59 3.09 6.00
CA GLY A 158 -13.58 2.31 5.26
C GLY A 158 -12.98 1.00 4.73
N PRO A 159 -13.78 0.17 4.07
CA PRO A 159 -13.34 -1.12 3.55
C PRO A 159 -12.43 -0.96 2.32
N PHE A 160 -11.70 -2.05 2.01
CA PHE A 160 -11.06 -2.20 0.71
C PHE A 160 -12.10 -2.25 -0.41
N ASP A 161 -11.71 -1.80 -1.61
CA ASP A 161 -12.52 -1.96 -2.81
C ASP A 161 -12.70 -3.44 -3.16
N GLU A 162 -13.93 -3.84 -3.48
CA GLU A 162 -14.32 -5.23 -3.76
C GLU A 162 -14.57 -5.49 -5.26
N GLY A 163 -14.05 -4.64 -6.14
CA GLY A 163 -14.23 -4.77 -7.58
C GLY A 163 -13.53 -5.99 -8.21
N GLY A 164 -12.77 -6.75 -7.43
CA GLY A 164 -12.16 -8.01 -7.84
C GLY A 164 -10.87 -7.86 -8.65
N GLN A 165 -10.65 -8.79 -9.57
CA GLN A 165 -9.40 -8.86 -10.35
C GLN A 165 -9.15 -7.57 -11.15
N GLY A 166 -7.93 -7.07 -11.09
CA GLY A 166 -7.50 -5.86 -11.81
C GLY A 166 -7.76 -4.55 -11.08
N VAL A 167 -8.39 -4.59 -9.89
CA VAL A 167 -8.55 -3.41 -9.02
C VAL A 167 -7.36 -3.31 -8.08
N PRO A 168 -6.67 -2.15 -7.99
CA PRO A 168 -5.61 -1.92 -7.02
C PRO A 168 -6.22 -1.52 -5.66
N GLU A 169 -6.82 -2.47 -4.96
CA GLU A 169 -7.60 -2.21 -3.74
C GLU A 169 -6.75 -1.58 -2.63
N ASP A 170 -5.49 -1.96 -2.55
CA ASP A 170 -4.50 -1.43 -1.62
C ASP A 170 -4.18 0.06 -1.90
N LEU A 171 -3.90 0.40 -3.15
CA LEU A 171 -3.65 1.78 -3.58
C LEU A 171 -4.86 2.68 -3.30
N LEU A 172 -6.07 2.20 -3.61
CA LEU A 172 -7.31 2.94 -3.39
C LEU A 172 -7.55 3.16 -1.89
N PHE A 173 -7.35 2.12 -1.08
CA PHE A 173 -7.45 2.22 0.37
C PHE A 173 -6.41 3.19 0.94
N PHE A 174 -5.15 3.11 0.48
CA PHE A 174 -4.09 4.01 0.92
C PHE A 174 -4.38 5.47 0.59
N TYR A 175 -4.94 5.74 -0.59
CA TYR A 175 -5.37 7.09 -0.94
C TYR A 175 -6.52 7.59 -0.06
N ASN A 176 -7.47 6.73 0.31
CA ASN A 176 -8.51 7.08 1.26
C ASN A 176 -7.95 7.35 2.65
N HIS A 177 -6.98 6.56 3.10
CA HIS A 177 -6.22 6.79 4.33
C HIS A 177 -5.58 8.19 4.33
N LEU A 178 -4.87 8.56 3.27
CA LEU A 178 -4.27 9.89 3.15
C LEU A 178 -5.32 11.02 3.06
N ARG A 179 -6.45 10.80 2.36
CA ARG A 179 -7.55 11.79 2.29
C ARG A 179 -8.15 12.07 3.65
N LYS A 180 -8.15 11.11 4.55
CA LYS A 180 -8.65 11.23 5.93
C LYS A 180 -7.62 11.71 6.93
N GLY A 181 -6.46 12.15 6.45
CA GLY A 181 -5.37 12.68 7.30
C GLY A 181 -4.48 11.63 7.91
N GLY A 182 -4.51 10.40 7.37
CA GLY A 182 -3.65 9.32 7.83
C GLY A 182 -2.17 9.56 7.49
N GLY A 183 -1.30 9.08 8.35
CA GLY A 183 0.15 9.10 8.20
C GLY A 183 0.75 7.70 8.17
N VAL A 184 2.05 7.61 7.93
CA VAL A 184 2.81 6.38 7.96
C VAL A 184 3.98 6.52 8.91
N VAL A 185 4.17 5.52 9.78
CA VAL A 185 5.37 5.37 10.60
C VAL A 185 6.15 4.16 10.11
N ARG A 186 7.41 4.36 9.81
CA ARG A 186 8.30 3.27 9.43
C ARG A 186 8.96 2.67 10.65
N VAL A 187 8.91 1.34 10.75
CA VAL A 187 9.75 0.58 11.68
C VAL A 187 11.04 0.20 10.95
N ASP A 188 12.18 0.70 11.41
CA ASP A 188 13.48 0.53 10.75
C ASP A 188 14.08 -0.87 10.99
N GLN A 189 13.31 -1.89 10.64
CA GLN A 189 13.70 -3.30 10.70
C GLN A 189 13.03 -4.08 9.59
N SER A 190 13.69 -5.09 9.04
CA SER A 190 13.07 -6.02 8.10
C SER A 190 12.15 -6.97 8.86
N LEU A 191 10.83 -6.84 8.68
CA LEU A 191 9.81 -7.59 9.42
C LEU A 191 8.95 -8.50 8.54
N LEU A 192 9.18 -8.49 7.23
CA LEU A 192 8.46 -9.33 6.28
C LEU A 192 9.41 -9.77 5.15
N LEU A 193 9.38 -11.05 4.81
CA LEU A 193 9.91 -11.55 3.56
C LEU A 193 8.77 -11.49 2.55
N TYR A 194 8.85 -10.53 1.62
CA TYR A 194 7.91 -10.38 0.51
C TYR A 194 8.30 -11.31 -0.64
N ARG A 195 7.39 -12.18 -1.04
CA ARG A 195 7.64 -13.14 -2.10
C ARG A 195 7.14 -12.61 -3.44
N TYR A 196 8.06 -12.48 -4.39
CA TYR A 196 7.72 -12.09 -5.75
C TYR A 196 7.75 -13.34 -6.66
N HIS A 197 6.60 -13.66 -7.25
CA HIS A 197 6.46 -14.81 -8.14
C HIS A 197 5.49 -14.49 -9.31
N PRO A 198 5.55 -15.25 -10.43
CA PRO A 198 4.76 -14.93 -11.63
C PRO A 198 3.23 -14.90 -11.43
N ASP A 199 2.73 -15.69 -10.48
CA ASP A 199 1.29 -15.83 -10.21
C ASP A 199 0.79 -14.82 -9.14
N ALA A 200 1.63 -13.87 -8.71
CA ALA A 200 1.26 -12.87 -7.72
C ALA A 200 0.13 -11.96 -8.25
N ALA A 201 -0.83 -11.65 -7.37
CA ALA A 201 -2.01 -10.83 -7.71
C ALA A 201 -1.65 -9.46 -8.30
N THR A 202 -0.49 -8.90 -7.92
CA THR A 202 0.06 -7.65 -8.45
C THR A 202 0.12 -7.61 -9.98
N HIS A 203 0.35 -8.75 -10.65
CA HIS A 203 0.42 -8.82 -12.12
C HIS A 203 -0.93 -8.67 -12.81
N SER A 204 -2.04 -8.81 -12.08
CA SER A 204 -3.38 -8.65 -12.65
C SER A 204 -3.79 -7.18 -12.82
N VAL A 205 -3.11 -6.25 -12.17
CA VAL A 205 -3.44 -4.82 -12.23
C VAL A 205 -2.68 -4.14 -13.35
N LEU A 206 -3.41 -3.54 -14.28
CA LEU A 206 -2.80 -2.81 -15.40
C LEU A 206 -2.06 -1.55 -14.90
N GLU A 207 -0.86 -1.34 -15.42
CA GLU A 207 -0.07 -0.13 -15.12
C GLU A 207 -0.83 1.16 -15.48
N THR A 208 -1.65 1.13 -16.52
CA THR A 208 -2.51 2.26 -16.89
C THR A 208 -3.58 2.58 -15.85
N THR A 209 -4.11 1.58 -15.15
CA THR A 209 -5.07 1.75 -14.05
C THR A 209 -4.38 2.44 -12.88
N ILE A 210 -3.23 1.92 -12.44
CA ILE A 210 -2.41 2.54 -11.38
C ILE A 210 -2.05 3.97 -11.75
N TRP A 211 -1.60 4.22 -12.98
CA TRP A 211 -1.26 5.55 -13.48
C TRP A 211 -2.45 6.51 -13.37
N THR A 212 -3.62 6.09 -13.80
CA THR A 212 -4.84 6.92 -13.75
C THR A 212 -5.19 7.33 -12.32
N HIS A 213 -5.14 6.39 -11.37
CA HIS A 213 -5.41 6.69 -9.97
C HIS A 213 -4.35 7.62 -9.36
N ARG A 214 -3.07 7.45 -9.69
CA ARG A 214 -1.98 8.34 -9.25
C ARG A 214 -2.17 9.76 -9.77
N VAL A 215 -2.47 9.93 -11.06
CA VAL A 215 -2.73 11.26 -11.67
C VAL A 215 -3.91 11.92 -10.99
N ARG A 216 -5.01 11.19 -10.81
CA ARG A 216 -6.20 11.70 -10.13
C ARG A 216 -5.90 12.17 -8.72
N PHE A 217 -5.20 11.37 -7.93
CA PHE A 217 -4.81 11.74 -6.56
C PHE A 217 -3.91 12.98 -6.54
N LEU A 218 -2.94 13.07 -7.46
CA LEU A 218 -2.07 14.23 -7.61
C LEU A 218 -2.89 15.51 -7.90
N GLU A 219 -3.85 15.45 -8.83
CA GLU A 219 -4.72 16.55 -9.19
C GLU A 219 -5.70 16.94 -8.08
N GLU A 220 -6.17 16.01 -7.30
CA GLU A 220 -7.11 16.25 -6.20
C GLU A 220 -6.43 16.81 -4.94
N ARG A 221 -5.21 16.37 -4.63
CA ARG A 221 -4.61 16.58 -3.31
C ARG A 221 -3.38 17.48 -3.28
N VAL A 222 -2.64 17.58 -4.35
CA VAL A 222 -1.36 18.32 -4.38
C VAL A 222 -1.46 19.54 -5.26
N LEU A 223 -1.82 19.37 -6.52
CA LEU A 223 -1.78 20.44 -7.51
C LEU A 223 -2.77 21.60 -7.27
N PRO A 224 -3.89 21.44 -6.51
CA PRO A 224 -4.71 22.59 -6.13
C PRO A 224 -3.96 23.61 -5.27
N HIS A 225 -3.03 23.17 -4.45
CA HIS A 225 -2.24 24.03 -3.56
C HIS A 225 -1.09 24.78 -4.25
N TRP A 226 -0.77 24.41 -5.49
CA TRP A 226 0.29 25.03 -6.29
C TRP A 226 -0.30 25.90 -7.39
N ALA A 227 0.11 27.16 -7.44
CA ALA A 227 -0.32 28.09 -8.50
C ALA A 227 0.30 27.69 -9.84
N ALA A 228 1.55 27.23 -9.83
CA ALA A 228 2.30 26.75 -10.97
C ALA A 228 3.33 25.70 -10.52
N PHE A 229 3.80 24.85 -11.42
CA PHE A 229 4.81 23.83 -11.10
C PHE A 229 5.64 23.43 -12.33
N THR A 230 6.80 22.84 -12.07
CA THR A 230 7.71 22.28 -13.07
C THR A 230 7.65 20.75 -13.04
N ILE A 231 7.64 20.09 -14.19
CA ILE A 231 7.77 18.63 -14.28
C ILE A 231 9.26 18.28 -14.46
N TRP A 232 9.83 17.54 -13.51
CA TRP A 232 11.21 17.06 -13.61
C TRP A 232 11.25 15.72 -14.35
N ASN A 233 11.78 15.70 -15.48
CA ASN A 233 11.96 14.74 -16.56
C ASN A 233 11.24 15.19 -17.84
N ALA A 234 11.97 15.76 -18.78
CA ALA A 234 11.47 16.10 -20.11
C ALA A 234 11.41 14.89 -21.07
N GLY A 235 11.58 13.68 -20.56
CA GLY A 235 11.49 12.41 -21.28
C GLY A 235 10.09 11.80 -21.31
N ARG A 236 10.05 10.48 -21.51
CA ARG A 236 8.80 9.73 -21.72
C ARG A 236 7.80 9.91 -20.55
N GLN A 237 8.26 9.73 -19.30
CA GLN A 237 7.36 9.74 -18.14
C GLN A 237 6.80 11.14 -17.85
N GLY A 238 7.65 12.17 -17.83
CA GLY A 238 7.15 13.53 -17.60
C GLY A 238 6.21 14.01 -18.70
N ARG A 239 6.48 13.68 -19.97
CA ARG A 239 5.55 14.01 -21.08
C ARG A 239 4.25 13.22 -20.98
N ARG A 240 4.29 11.96 -20.51
CA ARG A 240 3.09 11.16 -20.23
C ARG A 240 2.27 11.82 -19.13
N LEU A 241 2.90 12.21 -18.03
CA LEU A 241 2.21 12.94 -16.95
C LEU A 241 1.53 14.19 -17.51
N TYR A 242 2.28 15.06 -18.21
CA TYR A 242 1.72 16.29 -18.79
C TYR A 242 0.47 16.04 -19.64
N ARG A 243 0.49 15.02 -20.51
CA ARG A 243 -0.65 14.65 -21.35
C ARG A 243 -1.84 14.08 -20.56
N SER A 244 -1.57 13.43 -19.42
CA SER A 244 -2.60 12.84 -18.55
C SER A 244 -3.32 13.87 -17.68
N LEU A 245 -2.72 15.04 -17.46
CA LEU A 245 -3.34 16.09 -16.65
C LEU A 245 -4.56 16.70 -17.34
N ALA A 246 -5.55 17.10 -16.55
CA ALA A 246 -6.69 17.89 -17.01
C ALA A 246 -6.22 19.24 -17.60
N ALA A 247 -6.99 19.80 -18.51
CA ALA A 247 -6.61 21.04 -19.21
C ALA A 247 -6.31 22.21 -18.27
N GLY A 248 -7.07 22.34 -17.19
CA GLY A 248 -6.85 23.37 -16.16
C GLY A 248 -5.50 23.20 -15.46
N THR A 249 -5.17 21.96 -15.09
CA THR A 249 -3.93 21.60 -14.41
C THR A 249 -2.72 21.72 -15.33
N ARG A 250 -2.85 21.31 -16.60
CA ARG A 250 -1.79 21.47 -17.61
C ARG A 250 -1.32 22.92 -17.76
N ARG A 251 -2.23 23.89 -17.67
CA ARG A 251 -1.89 25.32 -17.74
C ARG A 251 -1.03 25.82 -16.59
N LYS A 252 -0.98 25.09 -15.47
CA LYS A 252 -0.09 25.37 -14.35
C LYS A 252 1.34 24.88 -14.56
N VAL A 253 1.60 24.04 -15.59
CA VAL A 253 2.95 23.56 -15.91
C VAL A 253 3.73 24.68 -16.61
N VAL A 254 4.69 25.25 -15.89
CA VAL A 254 5.50 26.38 -16.41
C VAL A 254 6.72 25.91 -17.19
N ALA A 255 7.26 24.74 -16.87
CA ALA A 255 8.42 24.17 -17.55
C ALA A 255 8.52 22.64 -17.35
N PHE A 256 9.27 22.00 -18.22
CA PHE A 256 9.98 20.76 -17.88
C PHE A 256 11.40 21.10 -17.44
N CYS A 257 12.01 20.26 -16.60
CA CYS A 257 13.45 20.32 -16.38
C CYS A 257 14.11 18.95 -16.56
N ASP A 258 15.36 18.98 -16.98
CA ASP A 258 16.15 17.78 -17.26
C ASP A 258 17.65 18.08 -17.06
N VAL A 259 18.51 17.06 -17.15
CA VAL A 259 19.96 17.14 -17.21
C VAL A 259 20.50 16.87 -18.62
N ASP A 260 19.66 16.33 -19.51
CA ASP A 260 20.04 16.00 -20.89
C ASP A 260 20.17 17.26 -21.75
N GLU A 261 21.40 17.60 -22.10
CA GLU A 261 21.72 18.79 -22.89
C GLU A 261 21.01 18.85 -24.24
N ASN A 262 20.74 17.72 -24.89
CA ASN A 262 20.04 17.69 -26.17
C ASN A 262 18.59 18.14 -26.03
N LYS A 263 17.92 17.73 -24.94
CA LYS A 263 16.56 18.16 -24.64
C LYS A 263 16.54 19.65 -24.29
N ILE A 264 17.49 20.11 -23.46
CA ILE A 264 17.61 21.50 -23.07
C ILE A 264 17.89 22.40 -24.27
N ARG A 265 18.79 21.98 -25.17
CA ARG A 265 19.11 22.70 -26.42
C ARG A 265 17.91 22.79 -27.36
N LYS A 266 17.04 21.76 -27.41
CA LYS A 266 15.78 21.82 -28.14
C LYS A 266 14.85 22.91 -27.62
N GLY A 267 14.96 23.28 -26.36
CA GLY A 267 14.35 24.45 -25.74
C GLY A 267 12.90 24.26 -25.30
N PHE A 268 12.11 23.42 -25.95
CA PHE A 268 10.70 23.22 -25.58
C PHE A 268 10.17 21.83 -25.98
N TYR A 269 9.11 21.43 -25.31
CA TYR A 269 8.21 20.35 -25.69
C TYR A 269 6.94 20.90 -26.33
N CYS A 270 6.53 20.36 -27.49
CA CYS A 270 5.25 20.66 -28.11
C CYS A 270 4.28 19.50 -27.94
N HIS A 271 3.07 19.78 -27.45
CA HIS A 271 2.01 18.77 -27.34
C HIS A 271 1.29 18.64 -28.68
N GLU A 272 1.86 17.83 -29.60
CA GLU A 272 1.39 17.73 -31.00
C GLU A 272 -0.04 17.20 -31.12
N ASP A 273 -0.45 16.31 -30.21
CA ASP A 273 -1.78 15.69 -30.21
C ASP A 273 -2.86 16.58 -29.58
N SER A 274 -2.50 17.74 -29.03
CA SER A 274 -3.47 18.67 -28.42
C SER A 274 -4.44 19.22 -29.47
N GLN A 275 -5.70 19.36 -29.07
CA GLN A 275 -6.74 20.06 -29.86
C GLN A 275 -6.65 21.59 -29.72
N GLU A 276 -5.88 22.10 -28.75
CA GLU A 276 -5.69 23.54 -28.54
C GLU A 276 -4.94 24.20 -29.71
N ARG A 277 -5.29 25.46 -30.01
CA ARG A 277 -4.62 26.26 -31.04
C ARG A 277 -4.28 27.66 -30.47
N PRO A 278 -2.99 28.06 -30.51
CA PRO A 278 -1.83 27.28 -30.95
C PRO A 278 -1.58 26.07 -30.04
N LYS A 279 -0.89 25.07 -30.59
CA LYS A 279 -0.51 23.86 -29.80
C LYS A 279 0.33 24.27 -28.58
N PRO A 280 0.05 23.71 -27.40
CA PRO A 280 0.80 24.01 -26.18
C PRO A 280 2.29 23.74 -26.35
N ARG A 281 3.12 24.70 -25.98
CA ARG A 281 4.57 24.62 -25.95
C ARG A 281 5.06 24.90 -24.54
N VAL A 282 5.83 23.97 -23.98
CA VAL A 282 6.34 24.06 -22.61
C VAL A 282 7.86 24.10 -22.67
N PRO A 283 8.54 25.09 -22.10
CA PRO A 283 10.00 25.20 -22.12
C PRO A 283 10.66 24.03 -21.40
N ILE A 284 11.85 23.65 -21.87
CA ILE A 284 12.71 22.66 -21.22
C ILE A 284 13.94 23.38 -20.70
N LEU A 285 14.15 23.34 -19.39
CA LEU A 285 15.23 24.02 -18.69
C LEU A 285 16.21 23.01 -18.07
N HIS A 286 17.44 23.46 -17.83
CA HIS A 286 18.31 22.74 -16.92
C HIS A 286 17.71 22.81 -15.51
N PHE A 287 17.79 21.72 -14.71
CA PHE A 287 17.14 21.66 -13.40
C PHE A 287 17.54 22.79 -12.43
N ARG A 288 18.77 23.31 -12.54
CA ARG A 288 19.24 24.46 -11.74
C ARG A 288 18.62 25.80 -12.14
N ALA A 289 18.13 25.90 -13.38
CA ALA A 289 17.46 27.11 -13.89
C ALA A 289 15.92 27.05 -13.71
N ALA A 290 15.40 25.88 -13.39
CA ALA A 290 13.97 25.66 -13.14
C ALA A 290 13.59 26.06 -11.70
N ARG A 291 12.31 26.34 -11.51
CA ARG A 291 11.78 26.79 -10.21
C ARG A 291 10.85 25.73 -9.60
N PRO A 292 10.93 25.51 -8.28
CA PRO A 292 9.95 24.69 -7.56
C PRO A 292 8.57 25.41 -7.55
N PRO A 293 7.49 24.65 -7.21
CA PRO A 293 7.51 23.23 -6.85
C PRO A 293 7.68 22.30 -8.05
N PHE A 294 8.25 21.11 -7.78
CA PHE A 294 8.52 20.09 -8.80
C PHE A 294 7.62 18.87 -8.65
N VAL A 295 7.07 18.39 -9.76
CA VAL A 295 6.57 17.00 -9.85
C VAL A 295 7.64 16.16 -10.51
N ILE A 296 8.25 15.25 -9.74
CA ILE A 296 9.40 14.45 -10.15
C ILE A 296 8.93 13.15 -10.79
N CYS A 297 9.26 12.97 -12.08
CA CYS A 297 8.97 11.77 -12.86
C CYS A 297 10.25 10.96 -13.17
N VAL A 298 11.20 10.97 -12.26
CA VAL A 298 12.43 10.18 -12.31
C VAL A 298 12.30 9.08 -11.27
N LYS A 299 12.52 7.83 -11.66
CA LYS A 299 12.55 6.71 -10.70
C LYS A 299 13.81 6.81 -9.85
N LEU A 300 13.63 6.64 -8.55
CA LEU A 300 14.73 6.57 -7.59
C LEU A 300 15.66 5.40 -7.92
N ASP A 301 16.92 5.54 -7.55
CA ASP A 301 17.99 4.55 -7.63
C ASP A 301 18.33 4.02 -9.06
N LEU A 302 17.70 4.57 -10.11
CA LEU A 302 18.01 4.17 -11.50
C LEU A 302 19.11 5.01 -12.16
N THR A 303 19.60 6.04 -11.49
CA THR A 303 20.61 6.95 -12.03
C THR A 303 21.99 6.81 -11.38
N GLY A 304 22.17 5.73 -10.59
CA GLY A 304 23.41 5.54 -9.81
C GLY A 304 23.66 6.67 -8.80
N GLY A 305 22.60 7.29 -8.26
CA GLY A 305 22.68 8.40 -7.30
C GLY A 305 22.82 9.79 -7.92
N ALA A 306 22.96 9.91 -9.25
CA ALA A 306 23.15 11.21 -9.90
C ALA A 306 21.93 12.13 -9.74
N PHE A 307 20.73 11.59 -9.87
CA PHE A 307 19.48 12.33 -9.67
C PHE A 307 19.33 12.80 -8.22
N GLU A 308 19.56 11.91 -7.27
CA GLU A 308 19.46 12.18 -5.83
C GLU A 308 20.47 13.25 -5.39
N ASN A 309 21.69 13.24 -5.95
CA ASN A 309 22.70 14.28 -5.72
C ASN A 309 22.25 15.64 -6.28
N ASN A 310 21.65 15.65 -7.48
CA ASN A 310 21.11 16.86 -8.08
C ASN A 310 19.98 17.43 -7.22
N LEU A 311 19.04 16.59 -6.77
CA LEU A 311 17.93 17.01 -5.92
C LEU A 311 18.43 17.58 -4.58
N ARG A 312 19.35 16.89 -3.91
CA ARG A 312 19.99 17.36 -2.65
C ARG A 312 20.68 18.71 -2.82
N SER A 313 21.31 18.97 -3.98
CA SER A 313 22.00 20.22 -4.26
C SER A 313 21.12 21.45 -4.30
N LEU A 314 19.79 21.27 -4.39
CA LEU A 314 18.80 22.34 -4.39
C LEU A 314 18.25 22.67 -3.00
N HIS A 315 18.56 21.87 -1.98
CA HIS A 315 18.12 22.06 -0.58
C HIS A 315 16.59 22.24 -0.44
N LEU A 316 15.82 21.45 -1.19
CA LEU A 316 14.37 21.52 -1.22
C LEU A 316 13.73 20.58 -0.20
N GLN A 317 12.49 20.88 0.21
CA GLN A 317 11.72 20.11 1.16
C GLN A 317 10.62 19.31 0.44
N GLU A 318 10.62 17.99 0.62
CA GLU A 318 9.56 17.11 0.09
C GLU A 318 8.19 17.48 0.68
N GLY A 319 7.15 17.36 -0.14
CA GLY A 319 5.78 17.73 0.20
C GLY A 319 5.46 19.22 0.05
N ARG A 320 6.47 20.10 0.13
CA ARG A 320 6.32 21.54 -0.09
C ARG A 320 6.87 21.98 -1.44
N ASP A 321 8.13 21.66 -1.69
CA ASP A 321 8.88 22.14 -2.86
C ASP A 321 8.97 21.11 -3.97
N PHE A 322 8.72 19.84 -3.67
CA PHE A 322 8.63 18.74 -4.65
C PHE A 322 7.82 17.55 -4.15
N LEU A 323 7.40 16.73 -5.09
CA LEU A 323 6.76 15.44 -4.87
C LEU A 323 7.30 14.43 -5.88
N HIS A 324 7.58 13.20 -5.44
CA HIS A 324 7.84 12.07 -6.33
C HIS A 324 6.54 11.49 -6.87
N PHE A 325 6.44 11.35 -8.21
CA PHE A 325 5.27 10.82 -8.89
C PHE A 325 5.47 9.40 -9.44
N SER A 326 6.68 8.99 -9.79
CA SER A 326 7.00 7.68 -10.39
C SER A 326 7.78 6.78 -9.47
#